data_581a869c9aa7267b87c3b141c1a3edbd
#
_entry.id   581a869c9aa7267b87c3b141c1a3edbd
#
_cell.length_a   1.000
_cell.length_b   1.000
_cell.length_c   1.000
_cell.angle_alpha   90.00
_cell.angle_beta   90.00
_cell.angle_gamma   90.00
#
_symmetry.space_group_name_H-M   'P 1'
#
loop_
_entity.id
_entity.type
_entity.pdbx_description
1 polymer ?
#
loop_
_entity_poly.entity_id
_entity_poly.type
_entity_poly.pdbx_seq_one_letter_code
_entity_poly.pdbx_strand_id
1 'polypeptide(L)'
;MLKQKYANGFWIGKTSRVCPKCLSIYHFVPFAFVSAIIASLLAITGLGSVDGLMDKCTERTGMKRYDRGVIKKLKNIVVTLTIVMWALYGTLACTMAAVSSIKAGSKRNITNILLPVLFLMLHISYGAGTIMGLMDKQGRG
;
A
#
# COMPACT_ATOMS: atom_id res chain seq x y z
N MET A 1 1.37 -5.73 20.01
CA MET A 1 1.60 -6.30 18.67
C MET A 1 1.95 -5.23 17.62
N LEU A 2 1.15 -4.17 17.43
CA LEU A 2 1.43 -3.12 16.40
C LEU A 2 2.77 -2.41 16.62
N LYS A 3 3.08 -1.96 17.85
CA LYS A 3 4.38 -1.33 18.17
C LYS A 3 5.56 -2.23 17.83
N GLN A 4 5.45 -3.52 18.10
CA GLN A 4 6.49 -4.49 17.79
C GLN A 4 6.69 -4.65 16.27
N LYS A 5 5.59 -4.68 15.50
CA LYS A 5 5.67 -4.74 14.03
C LYS A 5 6.25 -3.47 13.43
N TYR A 6 5.89 -2.31 13.97
CA TYR A 6 6.50 -1.04 13.60
C TYR A 6 8.01 -1.03 13.87
N ALA A 7 8.43 -1.43 15.08
CA ALA A 7 9.85 -1.52 15.42
C ALA A 7 10.61 -2.48 14.51
N ASN A 8 10.03 -3.66 14.21
CA ASN A 8 10.64 -4.60 13.27
C ASN A 8 10.81 -3.98 11.88
N GLY A 9 9.78 -3.31 11.36
CA GLY A 9 9.86 -2.59 10.09
C GLY A 9 10.95 -1.52 10.11
N PHE A 10 11.02 -0.73 11.18
CA PHE A 10 12.02 0.33 11.35
C PHE A 10 13.45 -0.22 11.28
N TRP A 11 13.72 -1.31 11.99
CA TRP A 11 15.03 -1.97 11.94
C TRP A 11 15.34 -2.56 10.57
N ILE A 12 14.35 -3.12 9.86
CA ILE A 12 14.51 -3.59 8.48
C ILE A 12 14.89 -2.41 7.55
N GLY A 13 14.23 -1.27 7.69
CA GLY A 13 14.58 -0.05 6.95
C GLY A 13 16.03 0.41 7.21
N LYS A 14 16.46 0.41 8.46
CA LYS A 14 17.86 0.72 8.82
C LYS A 14 18.86 -0.31 8.27
N THR A 15 18.59 -1.60 8.49
CA THR A 15 19.48 -2.69 8.06
C THR A 15 19.64 -2.72 6.55
N SER A 16 18.59 -2.40 5.78
CA SER A 16 18.66 -2.38 4.32
C SER A 16 19.65 -1.37 3.76
N ARG A 17 19.96 -0.31 4.52
CA ARG A 17 20.98 0.68 4.13
C ARG A 17 22.40 0.22 4.43
N VAL A 18 22.58 -0.55 5.50
CA VAL A 18 23.91 -1.00 5.96
C VAL A 18 24.30 -2.31 5.26
N CYS A 19 23.36 -3.23 5.16
CA CYS A 19 23.59 -4.55 4.55
C CYS A 19 22.36 -4.97 3.70
N PRO A 20 22.23 -4.47 2.45
CA PRO A 20 21.10 -4.84 1.58
C PRO A 20 21.00 -6.34 1.31
N LYS A 21 22.16 -7.01 1.27
CA LYS A 21 22.25 -8.46 1.01
C LYS A 21 21.87 -9.33 2.21
N CYS A 22 21.78 -8.75 3.41
CA CYS A 22 21.41 -9.47 4.63
C CYS A 22 19.89 -9.70 4.75
N LEU A 23 19.10 -9.06 3.89
CA LEU A 23 17.65 -9.09 3.96
C LEU A 23 17.04 -9.90 2.83
N SER A 24 16.09 -10.76 3.19
CA SER A 24 15.25 -11.45 2.21
C SER A 24 14.21 -10.50 1.62
N ILE A 25 13.86 -10.68 0.34
CA ILE A 25 12.86 -9.89 -0.39
C ILE A 25 11.49 -9.90 0.31
N TYR A 26 11.19 -10.96 1.05
CA TYR A 26 9.93 -11.09 1.80
C TYR A 26 9.73 -10.02 2.88
N HIS A 27 10.81 -9.47 3.42
CA HIS A 27 10.75 -8.39 4.41
C HIS A 27 10.24 -7.07 3.81
N PHE A 28 10.33 -6.91 2.49
CA PHE A 28 9.87 -5.71 1.79
C PHE A 28 8.43 -5.80 1.30
N VAL A 29 7.77 -6.96 1.40
CA VAL A 29 6.37 -7.12 0.96
C VAL A 29 5.42 -6.14 1.66
N PRO A 30 5.43 -5.99 3.00
CA PRO A 30 4.59 -5.00 3.67
C PRO A 30 4.92 -3.55 3.31
N PHE A 31 6.21 -3.25 3.08
CA PHE A 31 6.66 -1.94 2.62
C PHE A 31 6.14 -1.64 1.21
N ALA A 32 6.29 -2.58 0.28
CA ALA A 32 5.81 -2.45 -1.09
C ALA A 32 4.28 -2.24 -1.12
N PHE A 33 3.55 -2.97 -0.29
CA PHE A 33 2.10 -2.84 -0.17
C PHE A 33 1.69 -1.44 0.31
N VAL A 34 2.29 -0.92 1.38
CA VAL A 34 2.00 0.43 1.90
C VAL A 34 2.41 1.49 0.90
N SER A 35 3.56 1.33 0.24
CA SER A 35 4.02 2.26 -0.80
C SER A 35 3.07 2.28 -2.00
N ALA A 36 2.54 1.13 -2.41
CA ALA A 36 1.56 1.03 -3.48
C ALA A 36 0.23 1.72 -3.12
N ILE A 37 -0.24 1.59 -1.86
CA ILE A 37 -1.42 2.31 -1.38
C ILE A 37 -1.19 3.82 -1.47
N ILE A 38 -0.08 4.31 -0.93
CA ILE A 38 0.23 5.75 -0.93
C ILE A 38 0.35 6.26 -2.38
N ALA A 39 1.09 5.55 -3.23
CA ALA A 39 1.27 5.92 -4.62
C ALA A 39 -0.05 5.96 -5.40
N SER A 40 -0.95 4.98 -5.18
CA SER A 40 -2.26 4.95 -5.83
C SER A 40 -3.17 6.09 -5.37
N LEU A 41 -3.17 6.41 -4.08
CA LEU A 41 -3.92 7.56 -3.55
C LEU A 41 -3.41 8.88 -4.14
N LEU A 42 -2.10 9.08 -4.16
CA LEU A 42 -1.48 10.29 -4.74
C LEU A 42 -1.75 10.39 -6.25
N ALA A 43 -1.71 9.28 -6.98
CA ALA A 43 -2.00 9.26 -8.40
C ALA A 43 -3.47 9.57 -8.68
N ILE A 44 -4.41 8.99 -7.94
CA ILE A 44 -5.85 9.23 -8.12
C ILE A 44 -6.19 10.70 -7.80
N THR A 45 -5.68 11.24 -6.68
CA THR A 45 -5.92 12.63 -6.29
C THR A 45 -5.22 13.61 -7.23
N GLY A 46 -3.97 13.35 -7.59
CA GLY A 46 -3.19 14.17 -8.51
C GLY A 46 -3.82 14.23 -9.91
N LEU A 47 -4.18 13.09 -10.48
CA LEU A 47 -4.85 13.04 -11.78
C LEU A 47 -6.25 13.68 -11.73
N GLY A 48 -6.98 13.55 -10.62
CA GLY A 48 -8.26 14.22 -10.43
C GLY A 48 -8.12 15.76 -10.39
N SER A 49 -7.08 16.26 -9.74
CA SER A 49 -6.78 17.70 -9.69
C SER A 49 -6.36 18.24 -11.06
N VAL A 50 -5.58 17.49 -11.82
CA VAL A 50 -5.18 17.85 -13.18
C VAL A 50 -6.39 17.90 -14.12
N ASP A 51 -7.30 16.91 -14.05
CA ASP A 51 -8.55 16.91 -14.82
C ASP A 51 -9.37 18.19 -14.52
N GLY A 52 -9.55 18.56 -13.27
CA GLY A 52 -10.29 19.75 -12.85
C GLY A 52 -9.64 21.08 -13.26
N LEU A 53 -8.32 21.14 -13.23
CA LEU A 53 -7.56 22.31 -13.71
C LEU A 53 -7.63 22.44 -15.24
N MET A 54 -7.53 21.32 -15.96
CA MET A 54 -7.63 21.31 -17.42
C MET A 54 -9.03 21.68 -17.91
N ASP A 55 -10.08 21.29 -17.22
CA ASP A 55 -11.45 21.73 -17.54
C ASP A 55 -11.58 23.27 -17.45
N LYS A 56 -11.05 23.87 -16.37
CA LYS A 56 -11.04 25.34 -16.22
C LYS A 56 -10.17 26.05 -17.25
N CYS A 57 -9.03 25.47 -17.63
CA CYS A 57 -8.14 26.07 -18.64
C CYS A 57 -8.67 25.90 -20.06
N THR A 58 -9.34 24.80 -20.38
CA THR A 58 -9.92 24.56 -21.72
C THR A 58 -11.08 25.50 -22.03
N GLU A 59 -11.86 25.84 -21.01
CA GLU A 59 -12.93 26.85 -21.13
C GLU A 59 -12.39 28.25 -21.45
N ARG A 60 -11.14 28.55 -21.04
CA ARG A 60 -10.48 29.84 -21.26
C ARG A 60 -9.63 29.92 -22.55
N THR A 61 -9.08 28.83 -23.04
CA THR A 61 -7.98 28.90 -24.05
C THR A 61 -8.20 28.05 -25.29
N GLY A 62 -9.30 27.29 -25.44
CA GLY A 62 -9.57 26.48 -26.64
C GLY A 62 -8.54 25.34 -26.89
N MET A 63 -7.79 24.93 -25.87
CA MET A 63 -6.68 24.00 -26.00
C MET A 63 -7.13 22.56 -26.26
N LYS A 64 -6.40 21.89 -27.10
CA LYS A 64 -6.77 20.65 -27.79
C LYS A 64 -7.23 19.51 -26.90
N ARG A 65 -8.34 18.89 -27.32
CA ARG A 65 -9.00 17.69 -26.77
C ARG A 65 -8.11 16.44 -26.66
N TYR A 66 -6.89 16.48 -27.18
CA TYR A 66 -5.99 15.34 -27.26
C TYR A 66 -5.46 14.86 -25.88
N ASP A 67 -5.13 15.80 -24.99
CA ASP A 67 -4.53 15.44 -23.68
C ASP A 67 -5.51 14.80 -22.70
N ARG A 68 -6.79 15.09 -22.81
CA ARG A 68 -7.83 14.49 -21.96
C ARG A 68 -7.93 12.96 -22.10
N GLY A 69 -7.76 12.46 -23.34
CA GLY A 69 -7.82 11.03 -23.60
C GLY A 69 -6.72 10.25 -22.87
N VAL A 70 -5.51 10.79 -22.87
CA VAL A 70 -4.34 10.18 -22.22
C VAL A 70 -4.50 10.19 -20.70
N ILE A 71 -4.88 11.32 -20.12
CA ILE A 71 -5.08 11.44 -18.66
C ILE A 71 -6.18 10.50 -18.18
N LYS A 72 -7.32 10.45 -18.88
CA LYS A 72 -8.43 9.55 -18.58
C LYS A 72 -8.02 8.08 -18.66
N LYS A 73 -7.24 7.71 -19.69
CA LYS A 73 -6.72 6.36 -19.86
C LYS A 73 -5.76 5.99 -18.74
N LEU A 74 -4.84 6.90 -18.39
CA LEU A 74 -3.91 6.70 -17.28
C LEU A 74 -4.63 6.54 -15.95
N LYS A 75 -5.61 7.39 -15.65
CA LYS A 75 -6.45 7.30 -14.47
C LYS A 75 -7.16 5.95 -14.39
N ASN A 76 -7.77 5.49 -15.50
CA ASN A 76 -8.43 4.18 -15.52
C ASN A 76 -7.45 3.03 -15.25
N ILE A 77 -6.24 3.08 -15.80
CA ILE A 77 -5.19 2.08 -15.56
C ILE A 77 -4.83 2.06 -14.07
N VAL A 78 -4.57 3.23 -13.45
CA VAL A 78 -4.23 3.32 -12.03
C VAL A 78 -5.36 2.80 -11.15
N VAL A 79 -6.60 3.18 -11.44
CA VAL A 79 -7.77 2.69 -10.70
C VAL A 79 -7.91 1.18 -10.84
N THR A 80 -7.78 0.64 -12.04
CA THR A 80 -7.86 -0.81 -12.29
C THR A 80 -6.77 -1.56 -11.53
N LEU A 81 -5.52 -1.11 -11.59
CA LEU A 81 -4.42 -1.71 -10.85
C LEU A 81 -4.66 -1.66 -9.34
N THR A 82 -5.20 -0.56 -8.83
CA THR A 82 -5.56 -0.42 -7.42
C THR A 82 -6.64 -1.42 -7.01
N ILE A 83 -7.68 -1.58 -7.83
CA ILE A 83 -8.76 -2.56 -7.57
C ILE A 83 -8.21 -3.98 -7.58
N VAL A 84 -7.38 -4.33 -8.56
CA VAL A 84 -6.74 -5.67 -8.65
C VAL A 84 -5.87 -5.93 -7.41
N MET A 85 -5.07 -4.96 -6.99
CA MET A 85 -4.25 -5.07 -5.79
C MET A 85 -5.10 -5.37 -4.54
N TRP A 86 -6.20 -4.62 -4.35
CA TRP A 86 -7.11 -4.83 -3.21
C TRP A 86 -7.86 -6.15 -3.29
N ALA A 87 -8.26 -6.57 -4.48
CA ALA A 87 -8.91 -7.88 -4.69
C ALA A 87 -7.96 -9.03 -4.36
N LEU A 88 -6.71 -8.98 -4.82
CA LEU A 88 -5.70 -9.98 -4.50
C LEU A 88 -5.39 -10.02 -3.00
N TYR A 89 -5.22 -8.86 -2.38
CA TYR A 89 -5.01 -8.78 -0.94
C TYR A 89 -6.21 -9.32 -0.15
N GLY A 90 -7.42 -8.94 -0.52
CA GLY A 90 -8.66 -9.37 0.12
C GLY A 90 -8.86 -10.90 0.01
N THR A 91 -8.65 -11.47 -1.16
CA THR A 91 -8.74 -12.92 -1.35
C THR A 91 -7.72 -13.67 -0.51
N LEU A 92 -6.47 -13.22 -0.47
CA LEU A 92 -5.42 -13.82 0.35
C LEU A 92 -5.74 -13.72 1.85
N ALA A 93 -6.19 -12.58 2.32
CA ALA A 93 -6.57 -12.35 3.71
C ALA A 93 -7.79 -13.21 4.12
N CYS A 94 -8.80 -13.33 3.24
CA CYS A 94 -9.97 -14.17 3.48
C CYS A 94 -9.63 -15.66 3.48
N THR A 95 -8.76 -16.12 2.57
CA THR A 95 -8.32 -17.53 2.56
C THR A 95 -7.56 -17.88 3.81
N MET A 96 -6.67 -17.01 4.29
CA MET A 96 -5.95 -17.21 5.55
C MET A 96 -6.89 -17.23 6.77
N ALA A 97 -7.89 -16.35 6.80
CA ALA A 97 -8.91 -16.34 7.84
C ALA A 97 -9.75 -17.63 7.82
N ALA A 98 -10.15 -18.10 6.62
CA ALA A 98 -10.89 -19.35 6.46
C ALA A 98 -10.10 -20.57 6.93
N VAL A 99 -8.85 -20.69 6.52
CA VAL A 99 -7.95 -21.78 6.95
C VAL A 99 -7.75 -21.77 8.47
N SER A 100 -7.56 -20.60 9.06
CA SER A 100 -7.45 -20.43 10.50
C SER A 100 -8.72 -20.86 11.24
N SER A 101 -9.89 -20.53 10.69
CA SER A 101 -11.19 -20.90 11.26
C SER A 101 -11.44 -22.41 11.20
N ILE A 102 -11.04 -23.07 10.12
CA ILE A 102 -11.16 -24.53 9.96
C ILE A 102 -10.26 -25.24 10.97
N LYS A 103 -9.02 -24.77 11.15
CA LYS A 103 -8.07 -25.37 12.10
C LYS A 103 -8.46 -25.17 13.57
N ALA A 104 -9.17 -24.09 13.90
CA ALA A 104 -9.59 -23.76 15.25
C ALA A 104 -10.80 -24.59 15.74
N GLY A 105 -11.43 -25.40 14.90
CA GLY A 105 -12.58 -26.25 15.24
C GLY A 105 -13.82 -25.45 15.67
N SER A 106 -14.70 -26.08 16.45
CA SER A 106 -16.04 -25.57 16.83
C SER A 106 -16.07 -24.24 17.61
N LYS A 107 -14.92 -23.71 18.05
CA LYS A 107 -14.86 -22.38 18.70
C LYS A 107 -14.77 -21.26 17.66
N ARG A 108 -15.88 -21.03 16.99
CA ARG A 108 -16.07 -19.93 16.03
C ARG A 108 -16.11 -18.61 16.81
N ASN A 109 -14.94 -18.06 17.16
CA ASN A 109 -14.84 -16.77 17.80
C ASN A 109 -14.92 -15.65 16.78
N ILE A 110 -15.65 -14.59 17.12
CA ILE A 110 -15.75 -13.31 16.38
C ILE A 110 -14.38 -12.76 16.00
N THR A 111 -13.35 -13.13 16.77
CA THR A 111 -11.93 -12.83 16.54
C THR A 111 -11.44 -13.29 15.16
N ASN A 112 -11.98 -14.40 14.61
CA ASN A 112 -11.56 -14.91 13.30
C ASN A 112 -12.04 -14.02 12.15
N ILE A 113 -13.15 -13.31 12.32
CA ILE A 113 -13.68 -12.34 11.36
C ILE A 113 -12.81 -11.08 11.34
N LEU A 114 -12.19 -10.74 12.47
CA LEU A 114 -11.29 -9.58 12.58
C LEU A 114 -9.87 -9.85 12.04
N LEU A 115 -9.50 -11.10 11.76
CA LEU A 115 -8.17 -11.45 11.27
C LEU A 115 -7.73 -10.66 10.02
N PRO A 116 -8.55 -10.49 8.96
CA PRO A 116 -8.15 -9.70 7.81
C PRO A 116 -7.82 -8.25 8.16
N VAL A 117 -8.61 -7.65 9.07
CA VAL A 117 -8.37 -6.27 9.54
C VAL A 117 -7.08 -6.18 10.35
N LEU A 118 -6.84 -7.15 11.23
CA LEU A 118 -5.61 -7.23 12.01
C LEU A 118 -4.39 -7.39 11.10
N PHE A 119 -4.47 -8.26 10.08
CA PHE A 119 -3.39 -8.41 9.09
C PHE A 119 -3.12 -7.11 8.35
N LEU A 120 -4.15 -6.38 7.93
CA LEU A 120 -3.99 -5.08 7.29
C LEU A 120 -3.29 -4.09 8.21
N MET A 121 -3.71 -3.97 9.47
CA MET A 121 -3.09 -3.10 10.46
C MET A 121 -1.63 -3.47 10.72
N LEU A 122 -1.30 -4.77 10.76
CA LEU A 122 0.07 -5.24 10.93
C LEU A 122 0.95 -4.89 9.72
N HIS A 123 0.43 -5.03 8.50
CA HIS A 123 1.15 -4.66 7.28
C HIS A 123 1.39 -3.15 7.20
N ILE A 124 0.37 -2.34 7.51
CA ILE A 124 0.50 -0.88 7.56
C ILE A 124 1.54 -0.46 8.61
N SER A 125 1.45 -1.03 9.81
CA SER A 125 2.37 -0.71 10.91
C SER A 125 3.82 -1.07 10.55
N TYR A 126 4.04 -2.24 9.97
CA TYR A 126 5.37 -2.69 9.54
C TYR A 126 5.91 -1.84 8.39
N GLY A 127 5.10 -1.59 7.35
CA GLY A 127 5.49 -0.79 6.20
C GLY A 127 5.83 0.66 6.58
N ALA A 128 5.02 1.28 7.45
CA ALA A 128 5.28 2.61 7.99
C ALA A 128 6.60 2.64 8.77
N GLY A 129 6.87 1.63 9.61
CA GLY A 129 8.15 1.47 10.28
C GLY A 129 9.31 1.40 9.29
N THR A 130 9.19 0.63 8.21
CA THR A 130 10.23 0.50 7.19
C THR A 130 10.50 1.83 6.49
N ILE A 131 9.47 2.60 6.15
CA ILE A 131 9.61 3.95 5.58
C ILE A 131 10.39 4.85 6.54
N MET A 132 10.00 4.88 7.81
CA MET A 132 10.70 5.70 8.82
C MET A 132 12.14 5.26 9.01
N GLY A 133 12.42 3.96 9.03
CA GLY A 133 13.78 3.43 9.11
C GLY A 133 14.65 3.78 7.89
N LEU A 134 14.06 3.83 6.71
CA LEU A 134 14.72 4.30 5.49
C LEU A 134 15.00 5.82 5.52
N MET A 135 14.12 6.60 6.14
CA MET A 135 14.27 8.07 6.23
C MET A 135 15.17 8.52 7.38
N ASP A 136 15.38 7.68 8.38
CA ASP A 136 16.19 8.01 9.55
C ASP A 136 17.66 8.19 9.19
N LYS A 137 18.13 9.43 9.21
CA LYS A 137 19.50 9.81 8.86
C LYS A 137 20.53 9.59 9.98
N GLN A 138 20.10 9.23 11.19
CA GLN A 138 20.97 9.11 12.37
C GLN A 138 21.89 7.88 12.38
N GLY A 139 22.04 7.16 11.29
CA GLY A 139 22.91 5.99 11.18
C GLY A 139 24.24 6.23 10.49
N ARG A 140 24.70 7.49 10.33
CA ARG A 140 26.02 7.83 9.83
C ARG A 140 26.88 8.39 10.97
N GLY A 141 27.30 7.53 11.86
CA GLY A 141 28.33 7.74 12.84
C GLY A 141 29.21 6.52 12.87
#